data_e2ed45025fdf1732ae48f2dbb361d69b
#
_entry.id   e2ed45025fdf1732ae48f2dbb361d69b
#
_cell.length_a   1.000
_cell.length_b   1.000
_cell.length_c   1.000
_cell.angle_alpha   90.00
_cell.angle_beta   90.00
_cell.angle_gamma   90.00
#
_symmetry.space_group_name_H-M   'P 1'
#
loop_
_entity.id
_entity.type
_entity.pdbx_description
1 polymer ?
#
loop_
_entity_poly.entity_id
_entity_poly.type
_entity_poly.pdbx_seq_one_letter_code
_entity_poly.pdbx_strand_id
1 'polypeptide(L)'
;MKLPQPRNLIIGVVIALIVVGMGLVIAQDQETLRVRTSLATSAEAYPGYLAKLTGHALTSGDRYTVLTNGDAAFPAMLEAIHEARHRVAFEGYIFNSTSDIARQFTDAFVAAAGRGVDVRLVFDSLGAKVSSDDIERMTKAGCHIGWYNKVRSRAIEEVNYRTHRKALIVDGEVAFVGGIGIDDQWARDMDKEQRCRDTHVKVAGPAATDIEAAFNENWIETGGVVEPDVVPHDPNPRGPASSIVIWSSPEGGTNALKLAYLLSLAAARQSIDIQSPYLITDASTEWSLTDARRRGVRVRMLVEGDVTDAKPVKFASRAQYGQLMQQGIEIYEYQPAMMHTKAVIVDGTLSIVGSANFDNRSFELNDELNVVVFDRTVAERLRGDFERDLGKSRRLDLQSWRSRPLHIRAREKIWSLFGEIF
;
A
#
# COMPACT_ATOMS: atom_id res chain seq x y z
N MET A 1 -33.02 -45.44 3.92
CA MET A 1 -32.28 -44.21 3.68
C MET A 1 -32.72 -43.18 4.74
N LYS A 2 -31.86 -42.86 5.72
CA LYS A 2 -32.24 -41.88 6.76
C LYS A 2 -32.17 -40.48 6.14
N LEU A 3 -33.27 -39.75 6.20
CA LEU A 3 -33.29 -38.33 5.79
C LEU A 3 -32.27 -37.52 6.61
N PRO A 4 -31.52 -36.62 6.00
CA PRO A 4 -30.57 -35.77 6.74
C PRO A 4 -31.31 -34.95 7.80
N GLN A 5 -30.68 -34.74 8.95
CA GLN A 5 -31.28 -33.93 10.00
C GLN A 5 -31.55 -32.50 9.47
N PRO A 6 -32.69 -31.86 9.81
CA PRO A 6 -33.11 -30.57 9.27
C PRO A 6 -32.02 -29.48 9.44
N ARG A 7 -31.20 -29.57 10.49
CA ARG A 7 -30.06 -28.69 10.72
C ARG A 7 -29.00 -28.79 9.62
N ASN A 8 -28.70 -29.98 9.09
CA ASN A 8 -27.73 -30.19 8.02
C ASN A 8 -28.28 -29.71 6.66
N LEU A 9 -29.60 -29.80 6.47
CA LEU A 9 -30.28 -29.28 5.30
C LEU A 9 -30.24 -27.72 5.27
N ILE A 10 -30.49 -27.07 6.41
CA ILE A 10 -30.43 -25.61 6.57
C ILE A 10 -29.00 -25.12 6.34
N ILE A 11 -27.99 -25.77 6.92
CA ILE A 11 -26.57 -25.43 6.70
C ILE A 11 -26.22 -25.58 5.22
N GLY A 12 -26.66 -26.65 4.56
CA GLY A 12 -26.42 -26.85 3.12
C GLY A 12 -27.05 -25.77 2.24
N VAL A 13 -28.29 -25.34 2.56
CA VAL A 13 -28.99 -24.26 1.87
C VAL A 13 -28.29 -22.91 2.08
N VAL A 14 -27.86 -22.60 3.30
CA VAL A 14 -27.14 -21.37 3.61
C VAL A 14 -25.80 -21.33 2.86
N ILE A 15 -25.05 -22.43 2.85
CA ILE A 15 -23.80 -22.53 2.08
C ILE A 15 -24.07 -22.36 0.57
N ALA A 16 -25.13 -23.00 0.05
CA ALA A 16 -25.50 -22.86 -1.36
C ALA A 16 -25.91 -21.42 -1.71
N LEU A 17 -26.65 -20.73 -0.84
CA LEU A 17 -27.02 -19.31 -1.04
C LEU A 17 -25.82 -18.39 -0.96
N ILE A 18 -24.86 -18.66 -0.05
CA ILE A 18 -23.61 -17.93 0.02
C ILE A 18 -22.80 -18.15 -1.27
N VAL A 19 -22.69 -19.39 -1.74
CA VAL A 19 -21.96 -19.70 -3.00
C VAL A 19 -22.63 -19.09 -4.20
N VAL A 20 -23.98 -19.08 -4.29
CA VAL A 20 -24.71 -18.42 -5.36
C VAL A 20 -24.61 -16.89 -5.28
N GLY A 21 -24.75 -16.33 -4.07
CA GLY A 21 -24.54 -14.89 -3.84
C GLY A 21 -23.14 -14.45 -4.21
N MET A 22 -22.11 -15.20 -3.81
CA MET A 22 -20.73 -14.97 -4.22
C MET A 22 -20.54 -15.15 -5.74
N GLY A 23 -21.16 -16.15 -6.36
CA GLY A 23 -21.15 -16.34 -7.81
C GLY A 23 -21.77 -15.19 -8.59
N LEU A 24 -22.79 -14.53 -8.05
CA LEU A 24 -23.42 -13.36 -8.65
C LEU A 24 -22.54 -12.09 -8.51
N VAL A 25 -21.82 -11.95 -7.39
CA VAL A 25 -20.83 -10.87 -7.18
C VAL A 25 -19.62 -11.05 -8.12
N ILE A 26 -19.16 -12.30 -8.32
CA ILE A 26 -18.06 -12.64 -9.24
C ILE A 26 -18.47 -12.47 -10.73
N ALA A 27 -19.77 -12.55 -11.05
CA ALA A 27 -20.27 -12.42 -12.41
C ALA A 27 -20.49 -10.95 -12.86
N GLN A 28 -20.16 -9.95 -12.05
CA GLN A 28 -20.03 -8.58 -12.53
C GLN A 28 -18.80 -8.51 -13.43
N ASP A 29 -19.03 -8.52 -14.75
CA ASP A 29 -18.00 -8.32 -15.78
C ASP A 29 -17.34 -6.95 -15.54
N GLN A 30 -16.21 -6.95 -14.83
CA GLN A 30 -15.40 -5.74 -14.72
C GLN A 30 -14.83 -5.42 -16.11
N GLU A 31 -15.15 -4.24 -16.63
CA GLU A 31 -14.60 -3.80 -17.91
C GLU A 31 -13.06 -3.82 -17.87
N THR A 32 -12.46 -4.57 -18.80
CA THR A 32 -10.99 -4.64 -18.90
C THR A 32 -10.47 -3.32 -19.49
N LEU A 33 -9.81 -2.53 -18.65
CA LEU A 33 -9.13 -1.31 -19.07
C LEU A 33 -7.86 -1.67 -19.86
N ARG A 34 -7.82 -1.33 -21.15
CA ARG A 34 -6.66 -1.55 -22.04
C ARG A 34 -5.97 -0.25 -22.33
N VAL A 35 -5.06 0.13 -21.43
CA VAL A 35 -4.34 1.39 -21.52
C VAL A 35 -3.13 1.26 -22.43
N ARG A 36 -2.98 2.16 -23.41
CA ARG A 36 -1.81 2.30 -24.28
C ARG A 36 -1.39 3.75 -24.37
N THR A 37 -0.10 3.98 -24.48
CA THR A 37 0.46 5.31 -24.71
C THR A 37 1.70 5.24 -25.60
N SER A 38 1.87 6.25 -26.44
CA SER A 38 3.10 6.45 -27.21
C SER A 38 4.19 7.12 -26.37
N LEU A 39 3.83 7.80 -25.26
CA LEU A 39 4.79 8.44 -24.38
C LEU A 39 5.57 7.39 -23.58
N ALA A 40 6.87 7.55 -23.49
CA ALA A 40 7.72 6.81 -22.55
C ALA A 40 7.72 7.50 -21.19
N THR A 41 8.06 6.78 -20.12
CA THR A 41 8.21 7.35 -18.77
C THR A 41 9.28 8.46 -18.71
N SER A 42 10.27 8.40 -19.60
CA SER A 42 11.35 9.40 -19.76
C SER A 42 10.98 10.61 -20.61
N ALA A 43 9.81 10.64 -21.23
CA ALA A 43 9.37 11.78 -22.03
C ALA A 43 9.02 12.96 -21.11
N GLU A 44 9.48 14.15 -21.43
CA GLU A 44 9.23 15.39 -20.67
C GLU A 44 7.74 15.65 -20.43
N ALA A 45 6.89 15.34 -21.40
CA ALA A 45 5.44 15.50 -21.30
C ALA A 45 4.75 14.45 -20.41
N TYR A 46 5.44 13.35 -20.06
CA TYR A 46 4.77 12.21 -19.39
C TYR A 46 4.27 12.55 -17.99
N PRO A 47 5.02 13.24 -17.09
CA PRO A 47 4.53 13.61 -15.77
C PRO A 47 3.24 14.43 -15.82
N GLY A 48 3.21 15.48 -16.67
CA GLY A 48 2.02 16.31 -16.85
C GLY A 48 0.85 15.56 -17.49
N TYR A 49 1.11 14.59 -18.37
CA TYR A 49 0.09 13.73 -18.94
C TYR A 49 -0.53 12.82 -17.87
N LEU A 50 0.32 12.19 -17.03
CA LEU A 50 -0.16 11.33 -15.95
C LEU A 50 -0.98 12.11 -14.92
N ALA A 51 -0.49 13.30 -14.51
CA ALA A 51 -1.18 14.18 -13.57
C ALA A 51 -2.60 14.53 -14.04
N LYS A 52 -2.73 14.94 -15.32
CA LYS A 52 -4.05 15.28 -15.91
C LYS A 52 -5.01 14.11 -15.96
N LEU A 53 -4.53 12.89 -16.25
CA LEU A 53 -5.38 11.71 -16.35
C LEU A 53 -5.80 11.17 -15.00
N THR A 54 -4.98 11.32 -13.98
CA THR A 54 -5.29 10.90 -12.61
C THR A 54 -6.05 11.97 -11.82
N GLY A 55 -6.12 13.22 -12.33
CA GLY A 55 -6.76 14.32 -11.64
C GLY A 55 -6.00 14.86 -10.42
N HIS A 56 -4.71 14.49 -10.27
CA HIS A 56 -3.85 14.90 -9.16
C HIS A 56 -2.81 15.92 -9.63
N ALA A 57 -2.33 16.75 -8.70
CA ALA A 57 -1.35 17.78 -8.99
C ALA A 57 0.04 17.17 -9.29
N LEU A 58 0.75 17.77 -10.24
CA LEU A 58 2.18 17.54 -10.41
C LEU A 58 2.93 18.60 -9.60
N THR A 59 3.69 18.17 -8.61
CA THR A 59 4.59 19.00 -7.82
C THR A 59 6.02 18.93 -8.37
N SER A 60 6.84 19.90 -8.03
CA SER A 60 8.27 19.94 -8.35
C SER A 60 9.04 20.62 -7.24
N GLY A 61 10.29 20.25 -7.08
CA GLY A 61 11.12 20.79 -6.01
C GLY A 61 11.17 19.91 -4.77
N ASP A 62 10.72 18.67 -4.87
CA ASP A 62 10.70 17.71 -3.78
C ASP A 62 12.05 17.02 -3.59
N ARG A 63 12.37 16.69 -2.34
CA ARG A 63 13.47 15.79 -1.96
C ARG A 63 12.90 14.52 -1.40
N TYR A 64 13.25 13.39 -2.01
CA TYR A 64 12.90 12.06 -1.56
C TYR A 64 14.08 11.35 -0.93
N THR A 65 13.87 10.75 0.24
CA THR A 65 14.83 9.86 0.89
C THR A 65 14.18 8.50 1.07
N VAL A 66 14.76 7.47 0.47
CA VAL A 66 14.27 6.08 0.60
C VAL A 66 14.76 5.52 1.93
N LEU A 67 13.82 5.12 2.77
CA LEU A 67 14.01 4.54 4.10
C LEU A 67 13.69 3.04 4.03
N THR A 68 14.72 2.22 4.10
CA THR A 68 14.61 0.77 4.00
C THR A 68 14.44 0.18 5.40
N ASN A 69 13.31 -0.49 5.64
CA ASN A 69 12.89 -1.09 6.91
C ASN A 69 12.66 -0.06 8.04
N GLY A 70 12.13 -0.53 9.15
CA GLY A 70 11.90 0.30 10.34
C GLY A 70 13.18 0.89 10.93
N ASP A 71 14.33 0.23 10.75
CA ASP A 71 15.64 0.70 11.20
C ASP A 71 15.99 2.11 10.70
N ALA A 72 15.61 2.40 9.46
CA ALA A 72 15.82 3.72 8.88
C ALA A 72 14.58 4.63 9.05
N ALA A 73 13.38 4.06 9.03
CA ALA A 73 12.15 4.84 9.06
C ALA A 73 11.81 5.37 10.45
N PHE A 74 11.84 4.52 11.48
CA PHE A 74 11.41 4.93 12.83
C PHE A 74 12.24 6.05 13.44
N PRO A 75 13.58 5.98 13.43
CA PRO A 75 14.38 7.10 13.94
C PRO A 75 14.10 8.41 13.21
N ALA A 76 13.97 8.36 11.87
CA ALA A 76 13.70 9.56 11.07
C ALA A 76 12.30 10.15 11.32
N MET A 77 11.29 9.30 11.56
CA MET A 77 9.93 9.72 11.91
C MET A 77 9.88 10.32 13.32
N LEU A 78 10.50 9.66 14.30
CA LEU A 78 10.57 10.14 15.69
C LEU A 78 11.33 11.46 15.79
N GLU A 79 12.42 11.62 15.06
CA GLU A 79 13.17 12.87 14.96
C GLU A 79 12.29 14.00 14.41
N ALA A 80 11.55 13.74 13.32
CA ALA A 80 10.64 14.73 12.75
C ALA A 80 9.54 15.16 13.73
N ILE A 81 8.94 14.22 14.50
CA ILE A 81 7.96 14.53 15.55
C ILE A 81 8.60 15.37 16.66
N HIS A 82 9.85 15.06 17.03
CA HIS A 82 10.58 15.81 18.03
C HIS A 82 10.85 17.27 17.62
N GLU A 83 11.13 17.48 16.33
CA GLU A 83 11.41 18.81 15.74
C GLU A 83 10.16 19.60 15.39
N ALA A 84 8.97 18.97 15.43
CA ALA A 84 7.69 19.61 15.09
C ALA A 84 7.43 20.88 15.90
N ARG A 85 6.97 21.94 15.20
CA ARG A 85 6.70 23.26 15.77
C ARG A 85 5.24 23.65 15.75
N HIS A 86 4.49 23.19 14.75
CA HIS A 86 3.11 23.61 14.50
C HIS A 86 2.14 22.44 14.53
N ARG A 87 2.38 21.41 13.73
CA ARG A 87 1.47 20.28 13.55
C ARG A 87 2.18 18.96 13.34
N VAL A 88 1.61 17.91 13.92
CA VAL A 88 1.90 16.51 13.59
C VAL A 88 0.59 15.85 13.20
N ALA A 89 0.49 15.36 11.97
CA ALA A 89 -0.62 14.55 11.48
C ALA A 89 -0.12 13.12 11.24
N PHE A 90 -0.79 12.14 11.81
CA PHE A 90 -0.45 10.72 11.66
C PHE A 90 -1.68 9.91 11.28
N GLU A 91 -1.53 9.06 10.28
CA GLU A 91 -2.54 8.08 9.88
C GLU A 91 -1.90 6.69 9.78
N GLY A 92 -2.53 5.71 10.43
CA GLY A 92 -1.98 4.35 10.46
C GLY A 92 -3.02 3.25 10.50
N TYR A 93 -2.86 2.26 9.59
CA TYR A 93 -3.60 1.00 9.64
C TYR A 93 -3.12 0.12 10.80
N ILE A 94 -1.80 -0.01 10.97
CA ILE A 94 -1.21 -0.79 12.06
C ILE A 94 -0.56 0.16 13.07
N PHE A 95 -1.05 0.08 14.30
CA PHE A 95 -0.45 0.66 15.49
C PHE A 95 -0.69 -0.31 16.65
N ASN A 96 0.36 -0.89 17.21
CA ASN A 96 0.24 -1.92 18.23
C ASN A 96 0.81 -1.44 19.56
N SER A 97 -0.04 -1.00 20.47
CA SER A 97 0.37 -0.47 21.81
C SER A 97 1.19 -1.45 22.66
N THR A 98 1.19 -2.75 22.33
CA THR A 98 2.02 -3.72 23.06
C THR A 98 3.48 -3.74 22.60
N SER A 99 3.79 -3.09 21.48
CA SER A 99 5.13 -3.01 20.90
C SER A 99 5.97 -1.88 21.52
N ASP A 100 7.30 -2.09 21.59
CA ASP A 100 8.22 -1.08 22.09
C ASP A 100 8.26 0.16 21.22
N ILE A 101 8.16 -0.03 19.90
CA ILE A 101 8.15 1.07 18.95
C ILE A 101 6.87 1.92 19.09
N ALA A 102 5.71 1.31 19.28
CA ALA A 102 4.47 2.08 19.47
C ALA A 102 4.50 2.91 20.75
N ARG A 103 5.13 2.41 21.83
CA ARG A 103 5.35 3.21 23.05
C ARG A 103 6.20 4.45 22.76
N GLN A 104 7.28 4.32 21.97
CA GLN A 104 8.12 5.45 21.57
C GLN A 104 7.34 6.49 20.76
N PHE A 105 6.47 6.05 19.83
CA PHE A 105 5.61 6.97 19.09
C PHE A 105 4.56 7.62 19.99
N THR A 106 3.92 6.89 20.91
CA THR A 106 3.00 7.45 21.91
C THR A 106 3.70 8.52 22.75
N ASP A 107 4.90 8.24 23.25
CA ASP A 107 5.68 9.20 24.03
C ASP A 107 6.05 10.45 23.21
N ALA A 108 6.41 10.26 21.93
CA ALA A 108 6.73 11.37 21.02
C ALA A 108 5.50 12.26 20.73
N PHE A 109 4.32 11.67 20.50
CA PHE A 109 3.06 12.41 20.31
C PHE A 109 2.67 13.19 21.55
N VAL A 110 2.73 12.55 22.74
CA VAL A 110 2.46 13.20 24.04
C VAL A 110 3.42 14.37 24.27
N ALA A 111 4.71 14.18 24.00
CA ALA A 111 5.71 15.23 24.16
C ALA A 111 5.50 16.39 23.17
N ALA A 112 5.13 16.11 21.91
CA ALA A 112 4.82 17.14 20.92
C ALA A 112 3.60 17.97 21.34
N ALA A 113 2.49 17.33 21.74
CA ALA A 113 1.30 18.01 22.25
C ALA A 113 1.61 18.82 23.51
N GLY A 114 2.44 18.30 24.44
CA GLY A 114 2.90 19.04 25.62
C GLY A 114 3.73 20.30 25.31
N ARG A 115 4.31 20.39 24.10
CA ARG A 115 4.96 21.62 23.59
C ARG A 115 4.00 22.60 22.92
N GLY A 116 2.70 22.25 22.81
CA GLY A 116 1.69 23.07 22.13
C GLY A 116 1.57 22.79 20.64
N VAL A 117 2.17 21.70 20.14
CA VAL A 117 2.01 21.24 18.75
C VAL A 117 0.61 20.64 18.57
N ASP A 118 -0.09 20.97 17.48
CA ASP A 118 -1.39 20.39 17.11
C ASP A 118 -1.16 18.95 16.61
N VAL A 119 -1.44 17.96 17.47
CA VAL A 119 -1.23 16.54 17.16
C VAL A 119 -2.57 15.89 16.79
N ARG A 120 -2.70 15.45 15.53
CA ARG A 120 -3.88 14.81 14.97
C ARG A 120 -3.55 13.38 14.57
N LEU A 121 -4.28 12.42 15.09
CA LEU A 121 -4.03 10.99 14.91
C LEU A 121 -5.26 10.32 14.35
N VAL A 122 -5.14 9.62 13.21
CA VAL A 122 -6.18 8.79 12.62
C VAL A 122 -5.74 7.32 12.69
N PHE A 123 -6.55 6.51 13.35
CA PHE A 123 -6.34 5.07 13.45
C PHE A 123 -7.45 4.31 12.75
N ASP A 124 -7.12 3.26 11.99
CA ASP A 124 -8.12 2.32 11.50
C ASP A 124 -8.72 1.52 12.66
N SER A 125 -10.04 1.43 12.71
CA SER A 125 -10.74 0.83 13.85
C SER A 125 -10.61 -0.70 13.94
N LEU A 126 -10.12 -1.37 12.88
CA LEU A 126 -9.91 -2.81 12.83
C LEU A 126 -8.43 -3.17 12.92
N GLY A 127 -7.57 -2.44 12.20
CA GLY A 127 -6.14 -2.74 12.08
C GLY A 127 -5.32 -2.22 13.26
N ALA A 128 -5.67 -1.07 13.83
CA ALA A 128 -4.94 -0.49 14.94
C ALA A 128 -5.39 -1.08 16.30
N LYS A 129 -4.42 -1.45 17.11
CA LYS A 129 -4.61 -2.00 18.48
C LYS A 129 -4.06 -1.00 19.51
N VAL A 130 -4.73 0.15 19.61
CA VAL A 130 -4.35 1.19 20.58
C VAL A 130 -4.99 0.90 21.92
N SER A 131 -4.19 0.83 22.99
CA SER A 131 -4.68 0.58 24.34
C SER A 131 -5.49 1.77 24.90
N SER A 132 -6.43 1.50 25.81
CA SER A 132 -7.17 2.56 26.51
C SER A 132 -6.25 3.52 27.25
N ASP A 133 -5.18 3.01 27.83
CA ASP A 133 -4.20 3.79 28.58
C ASP A 133 -3.43 4.74 27.68
N ASP A 134 -3.02 4.30 26.49
CA ASP A 134 -2.35 5.18 25.50
C ASP A 134 -3.32 6.22 24.94
N ILE A 135 -4.58 5.85 24.66
CA ILE A 135 -5.62 6.80 24.25
C ILE A 135 -5.79 7.87 25.32
N GLU A 136 -5.91 7.47 26.58
CA GLU A 136 -6.07 8.41 27.71
C GLU A 136 -4.85 9.33 27.86
N ARG A 137 -3.64 8.77 27.78
CA ARG A 137 -2.37 9.54 27.85
C ARG A 137 -2.28 10.59 26.74
N MET A 138 -2.52 10.18 25.48
CA MET A 138 -2.48 11.07 24.33
C MET A 138 -3.57 12.16 24.41
N THR A 139 -4.79 11.79 24.76
CA THR A 139 -5.91 12.74 24.88
C THR A 139 -5.67 13.75 26.02
N LYS A 140 -5.19 13.31 27.18
CA LYS A 140 -4.84 14.20 28.30
C LYS A 140 -3.71 15.17 27.95
N ALA A 141 -2.79 14.79 27.08
CA ALA A 141 -1.73 15.64 26.59
C ALA A 141 -2.20 16.68 25.56
N GLY A 142 -3.42 16.54 25.02
CA GLY A 142 -3.98 17.42 24.01
C GLY A 142 -3.94 16.88 22.58
N CYS A 143 -3.62 15.58 22.37
CA CYS A 143 -3.72 14.97 21.06
C CYS A 143 -5.20 14.78 20.68
N HIS A 144 -5.51 15.02 19.40
CA HIS A 144 -6.81 14.76 18.80
C HIS A 144 -6.81 13.40 18.11
N ILE A 145 -7.75 12.51 18.45
CA ILE A 145 -7.78 11.13 17.94
C ILE A 145 -9.07 10.88 17.17
N GLY A 146 -8.93 10.54 15.88
CA GLY A 146 -9.98 10.07 15.00
C GLY A 146 -9.88 8.55 14.80
N TRP A 147 -11.02 7.87 14.68
CA TRP A 147 -11.10 6.47 14.35
C TRP A 147 -11.77 6.30 13.00
N TYR A 148 -11.03 5.84 12.03
CA TYR A 148 -11.56 5.58 10.69
C TYR A 148 -12.45 4.34 10.69
N ASN A 149 -13.61 4.48 10.06
CA ASN A 149 -14.60 3.43 9.84
C ASN A 149 -14.89 2.56 11.09
N LYS A 150 -15.43 3.21 12.13
CA LYS A 150 -15.95 2.51 13.31
C LYS A 150 -17.07 1.55 12.87
N VAL A 151 -16.92 0.26 13.17
CA VAL A 151 -17.95 -0.75 12.91
C VAL A 151 -19.24 -0.32 13.62
N ARG A 152 -20.16 0.28 12.86
CA ARG A 152 -21.52 0.57 13.30
C ARG A 152 -22.44 -0.52 12.74
N SER A 153 -23.32 -1.08 13.55
CA SER A 153 -24.11 -2.29 13.31
C SER A 153 -25.08 -2.26 12.10
N ARG A 154 -24.98 -1.31 11.16
CA ARG A 154 -25.97 -1.09 10.12
C ARG A 154 -25.48 -1.20 8.66
N ALA A 155 -24.18 -1.29 8.42
CA ALA A 155 -23.66 -1.38 7.04
C ALA A 155 -22.55 -2.43 6.96
N ILE A 156 -22.92 -3.66 6.62
CA ILE A 156 -21.96 -4.77 6.44
C ILE A 156 -20.98 -4.45 5.29
N GLU A 157 -21.42 -3.69 4.28
CA GLU A 157 -20.60 -3.27 3.14
C GLU A 157 -19.47 -2.32 3.58
N GLU A 158 -19.75 -1.37 4.45
CA GLU A 158 -18.77 -0.41 4.95
C GLU A 158 -17.67 -1.06 5.82
N VAL A 159 -17.95 -2.20 6.45
CA VAL A 159 -16.95 -2.92 7.29
C VAL A 159 -15.73 -3.34 6.47
N ASN A 160 -15.88 -3.49 5.16
CA ASN A 160 -14.79 -3.91 4.25
C ASN A 160 -13.88 -2.75 3.82
N TYR A 161 -14.33 -1.49 3.92
CA TYR A 161 -13.52 -0.31 3.60
C TYR A 161 -12.55 -0.01 4.74
N ARG A 162 -11.27 0.11 4.45
CA ARG A 162 -10.21 0.35 5.45
C ARG A 162 -9.31 1.46 5.01
N THR A 163 -8.90 2.32 5.96
CA THR A 163 -7.72 3.12 5.65
C THR A 163 -6.48 2.26 5.75
N HIS A 164 -5.89 2.00 4.60
CA HIS A 164 -4.61 1.29 4.54
C HIS A 164 -3.44 2.27 4.39
N ARG A 165 -3.73 3.58 4.42
CA ARG A 165 -2.73 4.65 4.41
C ARG A 165 -1.80 4.54 5.61
N LYS A 166 -0.54 4.85 5.41
CA LYS A 166 0.50 4.93 6.44
C LYS A 166 1.27 6.20 6.18
N ALA A 167 0.89 7.24 6.89
CA ALA A 167 1.42 8.58 6.69
C ALA A 167 1.76 9.26 8.03
N LEU A 168 2.86 10.00 8.04
CA LEU A 168 3.19 10.98 9.06
C LEU A 168 3.53 12.28 8.35
N ILE A 169 2.91 13.37 8.73
CA ILE A 169 3.17 14.71 8.19
C ILE A 169 3.55 15.63 9.35
N VAL A 170 4.60 16.40 9.17
CA VAL A 170 5.10 17.34 10.16
C VAL A 170 5.19 18.71 9.53
N ASP A 171 4.50 19.66 10.16
CA ASP A 171 4.45 21.09 9.81
C ASP A 171 4.07 21.37 8.33
N GLY A 172 3.44 20.38 7.63
CA GLY A 172 3.13 20.48 6.20
C GLY A 172 4.36 20.52 5.27
N GLU A 173 5.58 20.39 5.82
CA GLU A 173 6.84 20.50 5.09
C GLU A 173 7.55 19.17 4.86
N VAL A 174 7.36 18.24 5.78
CA VAL A 174 7.97 16.91 5.75
C VAL A 174 6.90 15.85 5.91
N ALA A 175 6.92 14.86 5.04
CA ALA A 175 6.01 13.73 5.13
C ALA A 175 6.74 12.39 4.99
N PHE A 176 6.12 11.33 5.50
CA PHE A 176 6.58 9.94 5.40
C PHE A 176 5.44 9.09 4.88
N VAL A 177 5.69 8.30 3.82
CA VAL A 177 4.69 7.44 3.18
C VAL A 177 5.33 6.10 2.81
N GLY A 178 4.59 5.00 2.96
CA GLY A 178 5.08 3.68 2.54
C GLY A 178 4.28 2.53 3.15
N GLY A 179 4.91 1.36 3.28
CA GLY A 179 4.27 0.15 3.78
C GLY A 179 4.39 -0.07 5.29
N ILE A 180 5.31 0.63 5.98
CA ILE A 180 5.68 0.36 7.38
C ILE A 180 4.55 0.74 8.34
N GLY A 181 4.13 -0.22 9.17
CA GLY A 181 3.23 0.02 10.31
C GLY A 181 4.01 0.25 11.60
N ILE A 182 3.33 0.75 12.63
CA ILE A 182 3.94 0.99 13.95
C ILE A 182 3.81 -0.26 14.81
N ASP A 183 4.78 -1.17 14.63
CA ASP A 183 4.85 -2.45 15.35
C ASP A 183 6.29 -2.97 15.30
N ASP A 184 6.71 -3.73 16.33
CA ASP A 184 8.06 -4.28 16.45
C ASP A 184 8.44 -5.24 15.31
N GLN A 185 7.48 -5.79 14.57
CA GLN A 185 7.76 -6.62 13.39
C GLN A 185 8.56 -5.88 12.29
N TRP A 186 8.55 -4.54 12.30
CA TRP A 186 9.39 -3.71 11.42
C TRP A 186 10.68 -3.21 12.10
N ALA A 187 10.84 -3.38 13.43
CA ALA A 187 12.01 -2.92 14.18
C ALA A 187 13.20 -3.88 14.05
N ARG A 188 14.44 -3.36 14.35
CA ARG A 188 15.71 -4.02 14.06
C ARG A 188 16.02 -5.27 14.87
N ASP A 189 15.74 -5.29 16.16
CA ASP A 189 16.37 -6.22 17.13
C ASP A 189 15.58 -7.51 17.37
N MET A 190 14.76 -7.93 16.43
CA MET A 190 14.02 -9.17 16.60
C MET A 190 14.72 -10.30 15.86
N ASP A 191 15.52 -11.10 16.55
CA ASP A 191 16.01 -12.43 16.13
C ASP A 191 14.87 -13.44 15.90
N LYS A 192 13.65 -12.95 15.61
CA LYS A 192 12.46 -13.75 15.45
C LYS A 192 12.04 -13.78 13.99
N GLU A 193 11.52 -14.93 13.57
CA GLU A 193 11.10 -15.31 12.22
C GLU A 193 10.01 -14.40 11.57
N GLN A 194 9.59 -13.32 12.21
CA GLN A 194 8.45 -12.48 11.81
C GLN A 194 8.82 -11.04 11.45
N ARG A 195 9.98 -10.83 10.87
CA ARG A 195 10.36 -9.49 10.37
C ARG A 195 9.64 -9.16 9.08
N CYS A 196 9.38 -7.85 8.87
CA CYS A 196 8.91 -7.34 7.61
C CYS A 196 10.03 -6.61 6.88
N ARG A 197 10.31 -7.00 5.64
CA ARG A 197 11.08 -6.22 4.68
C ARG A 197 10.15 -5.21 4.04
N ASP A 198 10.37 -3.92 4.31
CA ASP A 198 9.48 -2.88 3.83
C ASP A 198 10.24 -1.62 3.41
N THR A 199 9.53 -0.68 2.79
CA THR A 199 10.08 0.58 2.31
C THR A 199 9.13 1.73 2.64
N HIS A 200 9.71 2.80 3.19
CA HIS A 200 9.09 4.11 3.35
C HIS A 200 9.89 5.14 2.55
N VAL A 201 9.26 6.25 2.25
CA VAL A 201 9.95 7.44 1.72
C VAL A 201 9.67 8.64 2.63
N LYS A 202 10.74 9.38 2.96
CA LYS A 202 10.64 10.73 3.52
C LYS A 202 10.58 11.71 2.37
N VAL A 203 9.61 12.59 2.40
CA VAL A 203 9.38 13.64 1.42
C VAL A 203 9.60 14.99 2.10
N ALA A 204 10.37 15.86 1.51
CA ALA A 204 10.49 17.25 1.95
C ALA A 204 10.27 18.15 0.74
N GLY A 205 9.28 19.04 0.80
CA GLY A 205 8.89 19.93 -0.26
C GLY A 205 7.37 19.96 -0.52
N PRO A 206 6.94 20.54 -1.66
CA PRO A 206 5.52 20.77 -1.97
C PRO A 206 4.62 19.53 -1.89
N ALA A 207 5.13 18.35 -2.26
CA ALA A 207 4.35 17.11 -2.18
C ALA A 207 3.90 16.74 -0.74
N ALA A 208 4.57 17.24 0.31
CA ALA A 208 4.13 17.04 1.68
C ALA A 208 2.74 17.65 1.95
N THR A 209 2.42 18.76 1.30
CA THR A 209 1.09 19.41 1.38
C THR A 209 0.01 18.54 0.73
N ASP A 210 0.30 17.89 -0.41
CA ASP A 210 -0.66 16.99 -1.05
C ASP A 210 -0.89 15.72 -0.20
N ILE A 211 0.16 15.25 0.50
CA ILE A 211 0.05 14.14 1.46
C ILE A 211 -0.81 14.58 2.67
N GLU A 212 -0.66 15.82 3.13
CA GLU A 212 -1.53 16.37 4.19
C GLU A 212 -2.98 16.52 3.74
N ALA A 213 -3.22 16.87 2.47
CA ALA A 213 -4.57 16.91 1.92
C ALA A 213 -5.24 15.52 1.95
N ALA A 214 -4.50 14.46 1.60
CA ALA A 214 -4.97 13.10 1.71
C ALA A 214 -5.30 12.71 3.17
N PHE A 215 -4.46 13.09 4.14
CA PHE A 215 -4.74 12.90 5.56
C PHE A 215 -6.01 13.65 5.98
N ASN A 216 -6.17 14.90 5.57
CA ASN A 216 -7.30 15.74 5.94
C ASN A 216 -8.65 15.20 5.44
N GLU A 217 -8.67 14.49 4.31
CA GLU A 217 -9.86 13.76 3.84
C GLU A 217 -10.36 12.79 4.94
N ASN A 218 -9.51 11.86 5.38
CA ASN A 218 -9.88 10.89 6.41
C ASN A 218 -10.04 11.53 7.80
N TRP A 219 -9.32 12.61 8.08
CA TRP A 219 -9.52 13.38 9.31
C TRP A 219 -10.95 13.92 9.40
N ILE A 220 -11.47 14.52 8.32
CA ILE A 220 -12.86 15.02 8.24
C ILE A 220 -13.85 13.86 8.39
N GLU A 221 -13.63 12.72 7.75
CA GLU A 221 -14.50 11.54 7.88
C GLU A 221 -14.58 11.02 9.32
N THR A 222 -13.52 11.18 10.09
CA THR A 222 -13.52 10.81 11.52
C THR A 222 -14.23 11.83 12.41
N GLY A 223 -14.73 12.94 11.84
CA GLY A 223 -15.38 14.04 12.55
C GLY A 223 -14.42 15.14 12.95
N GLY A 224 -13.21 15.15 12.43
CA GLY A 224 -12.24 16.20 12.64
C GLY A 224 -12.60 17.49 11.90
N VAL A 225 -12.08 18.61 12.39
CA VAL A 225 -12.25 19.93 11.76
C VAL A 225 -10.93 20.34 11.12
N VAL A 226 -11.01 20.82 9.88
CA VAL A 226 -9.88 21.43 9.19
C VAL A 226 -10.10 22.93 9.18
N GLU A 227 -9.28 23.64 9.93
CA GLU A 227 -9.23 25.11 9.89
C GLU A 227 -8.42 25.55 8.67
N PRO A 228 -8.77 26.74 8.07
CA PRO A 228 -7.94 27.34 7.03
C PRO A 228 -6.50 27.46 7.53
N ASP A 229 -5.58 26.92 6.78
CA ASP A 229 -4.22 26.70 7.26
C ASP A 229 -3.47 28.02 7.48
N VAL A 230 -2.99 28.21 8.70
CA VAL A 230 -2.11 29.31 9.09
C VAL A 230 -0.65 28.87 9.15
N VAL A 231 -0.36 27.56 8.85
CA VAL A 231 1.01 27.05 8.82
C VAL A 231 1.69 27.60 7.57
N PRO A 232 2.74 28.41 7.71
CA PRO A 232 3.45 28.93 6.55
C PRO A 232 4.13 27.77 5.80
N HIS A 233 3.68 27.50 4.58
CA HIS A 233 4.43 26.58 3.70
C HIS A 233 5.64 27.33 3.14
N ASP A 234 6.82 26.73 3.29
CA ASP A 234 8.01 27.22 2.61
C ASP A 234 7.93 26.83 1.11
N PRO A 235 7.72 27.79 0.19
CA PRO A 235 7.57 27.50 -1.22
C PRO A 235 8.89 27.15 -1.90
N ASN A 236 10.01 27.18 -1.18
CA ASN A 236 11.32 26.95 -1.77
C ASN A 236 11.53 25.47 -2.11
N PRO A 237 12.09 25.17 -3.29
CA PRO A 237 12.46 23.81 -3.65
C PRO A 237 13.42 23.21 -2.62
N ARG A 238 13.12 22.00 -2.18
CA ARG A 238 13.95 21.20 -1.25
C ARG A 238 14.83 20.19 -1.99
N GLY A 239 14.51 19.89 -3.26
CA GLY A 239 15.22 18.89 -4.06
C GLY A 239 14.89 18.97 -5.56
N PRO A 240 15.41 18.04 -6.35
CA PRO A 240 15.25 18.05 -7.81
C PRO A 240 14.03 17.26 -8.32
N ALA A 241 13.34 16.51 -7.48
CA ALA A 241 12.31 15.60 -7.93
C ALA A 241 11.01 16.31 -8.29
N SER A 242 10.34 15.78 -9.31
CA SER A 242 8.92 16.05 -9.54
C SER A 242 8.12 14.83 -9.14
N SER A 243 6.90 15.04 -8.64
CA SER A 243 6.09 13.94 -8.15
C SER A 243 4.59 14.21 -8.27
N ILE A 244 3.81 13.15 -8.18
CA ILE A 244 2.35 13.18 -8.06
C ILE A 244 2.00 12.36 -6.83
N VAL A 245 1.31 12.97 -5.88
CA VAL A 245 0.72 12.25 -4.75
C VAL A 245 -0.65 11.76 -5.19
N ILE A 246 -0.86 10.45 -5.12
CA ILE A 246 -2.13 9.84 -5.51
C ILE A 246 -2.70 9.11 -4.30
N TRP A 247 -3.88 9.50 -3.93
CA TRP A 247 -4.65 8.78 -2.92
C TRP A 247 -5.97 8.28 -3.50
N SER A 248 -6.49 7.23 -2.94
CA SER A 248 -7.77 6.63 -3.30
C SER A 248 -8.68 6.56 -2.09
N SER A 249 -9.97 6.65 -2.36
CA SER A 249 -11.04 6.33 -1.42
C SER A 249 -12.12 5.54 -2.17
N PRO A 250 -12.65 4.45 -1.61
CA PRO A 250 -13.71 3.66 -2.23
C PRO A 250 -14.96 4.49 -2.51
N GLU A 251 -15.26 5.44 -1.64
CA GLU A 251 -16.45 6.31 -1.76
C GLU A 251 -16.29 7.37 -2.84
N GLY A 252 -15.04 7.74 -3.18
CA GLY A 252 -14.74 8.76 -4.19
C GLY A 252 -14.92 8.31 -5.63
N GLY A 253 -15.11 7.01 -5.89
CA GLY A 253 -15.33 6.45 -7.22
C GLY A 253 -14.20 6.69 -8.22
N THR A 254 -13.00 7.05 -7.76
CA THR A 254 -11.87 7.35 -8.63
C THR A 254 -10.95 6.15 -8.78
N ASN A 255 -10.76 5.70 -10.02
CA ASN A 255 -9.73 4.71 -10.37
C ASN A 255 -8.34 5.35 -10.55
N ALA A 256 -8.08 6.50 -9.93
CA ALA A 256 -6.85 7.28 -10.17
C ALA A 256 -5.59 6.49 -9.88
N LEU A 257 -5.57 5.76 -8.77
CA LEU A 257 -4.44 4.93 -8.38
C LEU A 257 -4.21 3.79 -9.39
N LYS A 258 -5.24 3.00 -9.69
CA LYS A 258 -5.20 1.94 -10.70
C LYS A 258 -4.74 2.48 -12.06
N LEU A 259 -5.30 3.62 -12.48
CA LEU A 259 -4.95 4.27 -13.73
C LEU A 259 -3.48 4.70 -13.77
N ALA A 260 -2.94 5.22 -12.65
CA ALA A 260 -1.51 5.57 -12.57
C ALA A 260 -0.61 4.35 -12.76
N TYR A 261 -0.95 3.22 -12.15
CA TYR A 261 -0.22 1.97 -12.37
C TYR A 261 -0.31 1.52 -13.83
N LEU A 262 -1.52 1.42 -14.39
CA LEU A 262 -1.72 0.96 -15.78
C LEU A 262 -1.01 1.86 -16.81
N LEU A 263 -1.07 3.18 -16.63
CA LEU A 263 -0.37 4.14 -17.48
C LEU A 263 1.15 4.00 -17.38
N SER A 264 1.68 3.78 -16.16
CA SER A 264 3.12 3.58 -15.94
C SER A 264 3.61 2.29 -16.61
N LEU A 265 2.84 1.20 -16.51
CA LEU A 265 3.14 -0.06 -17.23
C LEU A 265 3.07 0.12 -18.76
N ALA A 266 2.07 0.86 -19.25
CA ALA A 266 1.94 1.14 -20.68
C ALA A 266 3.07 2.03 -21.24
N ALA A 267 3.58 2.96 -20.44
CA ALA A 267 4.68 3.86 -20.79
C ALA A 267 6.06 3.20 -20.76
N ALA A 268 6.21 2.03 -20.12
CA ALA A 268 7.47 1.31 -20.00
C ALA A 268 8.06 0.92 -21.38
N ARG A 269 9.39 1.05 -21.52
CA ARG A 269 10.14 0.69 -22.73
C ARG A 269 11.26 -0.32 -22.50
N GLN A 270 11.78 -0.42 -21.27
CA GLN A 270 12.93 -1.28 -20.94
C GLN A 270 12.60 -2.30 -19.84
N SER A 271 12.16 -1.84 -18.68
CA SER A 271 11.97 -2.69 -17.51
C SER A 271 10.86 -2.22 -16.58
N ILE A 272 10.23 -3.20 -15.96
CA ILE A 272 9.26 -3.02 -14.87
C ILE A 272 9.71 -3.94 -13.74
N ASP A 273 10.03 -3.38 -12.58
CA ASP A 273 10.36 -4.10 -11.36
C ASP A 273 9.28 -3.82 -10.31
N ILE A 274 8.60 -4.86 -9.83
CA ILE A 274 7.48 -4.76 -8.89
C ILE A 274 7.84 -5.48 -7.61
N GLN A 275 7.70 -4.80 -6.47
CA GLN A 275 7.69 -5.41 -5.14
C GLN A 275 6.30 -5.27 -4.54
N SER A 276 5.69 -6.37 -4.16
CA SER A 276 4.40 -6.39 -3.49
C SER A 276 4.26 -7.66 -2.67
N PRO A 277 3.74 -7.60 -1.43
CA PRO A 277 3.46 -8.81 -0.66
C PRO A 277 2.48 -9.70 -1.41
N TYR A 278 1.42 -9.11 -1.90
CA TYR A 278 0.35 -9.79 -2.61
C TYR A 278 0.33 -9.39 -4.07
N LEU A 279 0.03 -10.36 -4.93
CA LEU A 279 -0.06 -10.18 -6.37
C LEU A 279 -1.35 -10.86 -6.84
N ILE A 280 -2.46 -10.15 -6.76
CA ILE A 280 -3.75 -10.60 -7.28
C ILE A 280 -4.17 -9.63 -8.37
N THR A 281 -3.78 -9.96 -9.59
CA THR A 281 -4.04 -9.12 -10.76
C THR A 281 -5.46 -9.34 -11.27
N ASP A 282 -6.16 -8.26 -11.56
CA ASP A 282 -7.36 -8.27 -12.38
C ASP A 282 -7.03 -8.37 -13.89
N ALA A 283 -8.06 -8.48 -14.72
CA ALA A 283 -7.90 -8.61 -16.18
C ALA A 283 -7.16 -7.40 -16.80
N SER A 284 -7.33 -6.19 -16.27
CA SER A 284 -6.70 -4.97 -16.76
C SER A 284 -5.20 -4.95 -16.47
N THR A 285 -4.83 -5.33 -15.26
CA THR A 285 -3.44 -5.40 -14.80
C THR A 285 -2.69 -6.53 -15.51
N GLU A 286 -3.31 -7.72 -15.61
CA GLU A 286 -2.72 -8.85 -16.35
C GLU A 286 -2.51 -8.50 -17.84
N TRP A 287 -3.50 -7.86 -18.46
CA TRP A 287 -3.38 -7.40 -19.84
C TRP A 287 -2.20 -6.43 -19.99
N SER A 288 -2.05 -5.43 -19.09
CA SER A 288 -1.00 -4.42 -19.14
C SER A 288 0.40 -5.02 -18.98
N LEU A 289 0.58 -5.97 -18.06
CA LEU A 289 1.84 -6.68 -17.86
C LEU A 289 2.20 -7.54 -19.07
N THR A 290 1.21 -8.26 -19.63
CA THR A 290 1.38 -9.07 -20.83
C THR A 290 1.69 -8.22 -22.05
N ASP A 291 1.03 -7.07 -22.24
CA ASP A 291 1.32 -6.13 -23.32
C ASP A 291 2.74 -5.56 -23.19
N ALA A 292 3.19 -5.22 -21.99
CA ALA A 292 4.55 -4.79 -21.74
C ALA A 292 5.57 -5.88 -22.17
N ARG A 293 5.33 -7.12 -21.81
CA ARG A 293 6.16 -8.25 -22.26
C ARG A 293 6.18 -8.41 -23.78
N ARG A 294 5.03 -8.29 -24.45
CA ARG A 294 4.94 -8.34 -25.93
C ARG A 294 5.70 -7.20 -26.61
N ARG A 295 5.80 -6.05 -25.98
CA ARG A 295 6.63 -4.91 -26.42
C ARG A 295 8.13 -5.11 -26.17
N GLY A 296 8.53 -6.23 -25.54
CA GLY A 296 9.93 -6.54 -25.21
C GLY A 296 10.41 -6.00 -23.87
N VAL A 297 9.52 -5.39 -23.06
CA VAL A 297 9.87 -4.87 -21.73
C VAL A 297 10.16 -6.04 -20.79
N ARG A 298 11.26 -5.99 -20.03
CA ARG A 298 11.54 -6.96 -18.97
C ARG A 298 10.62 -6.70 -17.79
N VAL A 299 9.89 -7.72 -17.31
CA VAL A 299 9.01 -7.62 -16.14
C VAL A 299 9.47 -8.60 -15.08
N ARG A 300 9.78 -8.08 -13.88
CA ARG A 300 10.18 -8.87 -12.71
C ARG A 300 9.26 -8.54 -11.54
N MET A 301 8.88 -9.56 -10.80
CA MET A 301 8.02 -9.45 -9.63
C MET A 301 8.68 -10.12 -8.44
N LEU A 302 8.80 -9.38 -7.35
CA LEU A 302 9.30 -9.86 -6.08
C LEU A 302 8.16 -9.85 -5.07
N VAL A 303 7.78 -11.04 -4.63
CA VAL A 303 6.62 -11.28 -3.78
C VAL A 303 7.04 -11.94 -2.45
N GLU A 304 6.10 -12.06 -1.52
CA GLU A 304 6.36 -12.79 -0.28
C GLU A 304 6.73 -14.26 -0.52
N GLY A 305 7.67 -14.75 0.27
CA GLY A 305 8.11 -16.14 0.27
C GLY A 305 7.32 -17.01 1.23
N ASP A 306 8.01 -17.84 2.00
CA ASP A 306 7.34 -18.77 2.91
C ASP A 306 6.78 -18.07 4.17
N VAL A 307 7.32 -16.93 4.55
CA VAL A 307 6.81 -16.07 5.62
C VAL A 307 5.71 -15.16 5.07
N THR A 308 4.49 -15.25 5.64
CA THR A 308 3.30 -14.49 5.24
C THR A 308 2.39 -14.27 6.43
N ASP A 309 1.72 -13.15 6.49
CA ASP A 309 0.67 -12.84 7.46
C ASP A 309 -0.72 -13.32 7.00
N ALA A 310 -0.92 -13.51 5.68
CA ALA A 310 -2.21 -13.83 5.06
C ALA A 310 -2.14 -15.06 4.13
N LYS A 311 -2.07 -16.26 4.70
CA LYS A 311 -2.01 -17.52 3.93
C LYS A 311 -3.08 -17.65 2.83
N PRO A 312 -4.37 -17.29 3.04
CA PRO A 312 -5.38 -17.34 1.99
C PRO A 312 -5.03 -16.47 0.78
N VAL A 313 -4.59 -15.22 1.03
CA VAL A 313 -4.16 -14.25 0.00
C VAL A 313 -2.98 -14.77 -0.79
N LYS A 314 -1.97 -15.33 -0.09
CA LYS A 314 -0.83 -16.00 -0.72
C LYS A 314 -1.27 -17.13 -1.66
N PHE A 315 -2.21 -17.98 -1.24
CA PHE A 315 -2.69 -19.06 -2.11
C PHE A 315 -3.42 -18.51 -3.35
N ALA A 316 -4.23 -17.47 -3.20
CA ALA A 316 -4.90 -16.79 -4.30
C ALA A 316 -3.88 -16.19 -5.29
N SER A 317 -2.87 -15.47 -4.80
CA SER A 317 -1.77 -14.92 -5.60
C SER A 317 -1.04 -16.01 -6.39
N ARG A 318 -0.67 -17.10 -5.74
CA ARG A 318 0.05 -18.24 -6.36
C ARG A 318 -0.73 -18.92 -7.48
N ALA A 319 -2.05 -18.86 -7.47
CA ALA A 319 -2.87 -19.43 -8.55
C ALA A 319 -2.61 -18.76 -9.92
N GLN A 320 -2.21 -17.49 -9.93
CA GLN A 320 -1.96 -16.69 -11.13
C GLN A 320 -0.51 -16.80 -11.64
N TYR A 321 0.46 -17.18 -10.79
CA TYR A 321 1.89 -17.15 -11.13
C TYR A 321 2.22 -17.98 -12.38
N GLY A 322 1.58 -19.15 -12.55
CA GLY A 322 1.82 -20.00 -13.71
C GLY A 322 1.47 -19.33 -15.04
N GLN A 323 0.40 -18.57 -15.09
CA GLN A 323 -0.05 -17.83 -16.26
C GLN A 323 0.88 -16.63 -16.54
N LEU A 324 1.26 -15.88 -15.53
CA LEU A 324 2.21 -14.76 -15.65
C LEU A 324 3.58 -15.24 -16.14
N MET A 325 4.11 -16.33 -15.59
CA MET A 325 5.38 -16.93 -16.06
C MET A 325 5.32 -17.43 -17.51
N GLN A 326 4.15 -17.90 -17.98
CA GLN A 326 3.98 -18.30 -19.40
C GLN A 326 4.09 -17.10 -20.34
N GLN A 327 3.77 -15.91 -19.88
CA GLN A 327 3.95 -14.65 -20.63
C GLN A 327 5.39 -14.11 -20.55
N GLY A 328 6.29 -14.84 -19.87
CA GLY A 328 7.69 -14.45 -19.71
C GLY A 328 7.95 -13.45 -18.57
N ILE A 329 7.03 -13.31 -17.64
CA ILE A 329 7.22 -12.53 -16.41
C ILE A 329 8.07 -13.35 -15.45
N GLU A 330 9.09 -12.72 -14.87
CA GLU A 330 9.99 -13.36 -13.91
C GLU A 330 9.44 -13.13 -12.49
N ILE A 331 9.17 -14.22 -11.74
CA ILE A 331 8.63 -14.15 -10.38
C ILE A 331 9.65 -14.70 -9.39
N TYR A 332 9.83 -13.96 -8.30
CA TYR A 332 10.77 -14.27 -7.22
C TYR A 332 10.06 -14.25 -5.88
N GLU A 333 10.25 -15.27 -5.05
CA GLU A 333 9.74 -15.34 -3.68
C GLU A 333 10.86 -14.98 -2.68
N TYR A 334 10.68 -13.91 -1.93
CA TYR A 334 11.62 -13.46 -0.90
C TYR A 334 11.67 -14.44 0.27
N GLN A 335 12.86 -14.86 0.68
CA GLN A 335 12.97 -15.96 1.65
C GLN A 335 13.22 -15.50 3.10
N PRO A 336 14.02 -14.44 3.39
CA PRO A 336 14.47 -14.16 4.76
C PRO A 336 13.38 -13.73 5.73
N ALA A 337 12.33 -13.05 5.25
CA ALA A 337 11.29 -12.43 6.05
C ALA A 337 10.03 -12.24 5.21
N MET A 338 8.96 -11.68 5.79
CA MET A 338 7.80 -11.24 5.02
C MET A 338 8.19 -10.06 4.12
N MET A 339 8.01 -10.21 2.81
CA MET A 339 8.12 -9.08 1.87
C MET A 339 6.86 -8.23 2.00
N HIS A 340 6.99 -7.01 2.51
CA HIS A 340 5.85 -6.11 2.69
C HIS A 340 6.01 -4.78 1.92
N THR A 341 7.09 -4.60 1.17
CA THR A 341 7.31 -3.43 0.31
C THR A 341 6.25 -3.33 -0.78
N LYS A 342 5.76 -2.13 -1.04
CA LYS A 342 4.90 -1.79 -2.16
C LYS A 342 5.62 -0.74 -3.01
N ALA A 343 6.30 -1.23 -4.04
CA ALA A 343 7.07 -0.37 -4.94
C ALA A 343 7.04 -0.88 -6.38
N VAL A 344 6.94 0.04 -7.33
CA VAL A 344 7.08 -0.24 -8.75
C VAL A 344 8.14 0.72 -9.31
N ILE A 345 9.09 0.18 -10.05
CA ILE A 345 10.14 0.95 -10.71
C ILE A 345 10.03 0.72 -12.21
N VAL A 346 9.90 1.78 -12.99
CA VAL A 346 9.75 1.71 -14.45
C VAL A 346 10.92 2.42 -15.11
N ASP A 347 11.61 1.71 -15.99
CA ASP A 347 12.73 2.20 -16.82
C ASP A 347 13.85 2.89 -16.03
N GLY A 348 13.88 2.76 -14.69
CA GLY A 348 14.83 3.45 -13.82
C GLY A 348 14.71 4.97 -13.81
N THR A 349 13.55 5.50 -14.17
CA THR A 349 13.26 6.94 -14.20
C THR A 349 12.00 7.31 -13.43
N LEU A 350 11.08 6.38 -13.28
CA LEU A 350 9.84 6.54 -12.54
C LEU A 350 9.76 5.50 -11.43
N SER A 351 9.28 5.91 -10.28
CA SER A 351 8.98 5.03 -9.15
C SER A 351 7.60 5.31 -8.59
N ILE A 352 6.86 4.27 -8.20
CA ILE A 352 5.64 4.38 -7.40
C ILE A 352 5.93 3.69 -6.06
N VAL A 353 5.75 4.41 -4.96
CA VAL A 353 5.95 3.88 -3.60
C VAL A 353 4.80 4.34 -2.72
N GLY A 354 4.30 3.46 -1.85
CA GLY A 354 3.22 3.84 -0.94
C GLY A 354 2.65 2.67 -0.16
N SER A 355 1.37 2.76 0.14
CA SER A 355 0.66 1.76 0.94
C SER A 355 -0.03 0.68 0.10
N ALA A 356 -0.30 0.93 -1.20
CA ALA A 356 -1.08 0.05 -2.05
C ALA A 356 -0.34 -1.21 -2.46
N ASN A 357 -0.89 -2.36 -2.15
CA ASN A 357 -0.48 -3.63 -2.74
C ASN A 357 -0.82 -3.66 -4.24
N PHE A 358 -0.18 -4.58 -4.95
CA PHE A 358 -0.48 -4.80 -6.37
C PHE A 358 -1.63 -5.79 -6.51
N ASP A 359 -2.79 -5.41 -5.94
CA ASP A 359 -4.00 -6.22 -5.90
C ASP A 359 -5.28 -5.37 -6.06
N ASN A 360 -6.40 -6.05 -6.31
CA ASN A 360 -7.68 -5.39 -6.56
C ASN A 360 -8.22 -4.69 -5.31
N ARG A 361 -7.96 -5.25 -4.11
CA ARG A 361 -8.40 -4.64 -2.86
C ARG A 361 -7.80 -3.25 -2.65
N SER A 362 -6.49 -3.09 -2.89
CA SER A 362 -5.83 -1.79 -2.80
C SER A 362 -6.29 -0.82 -3.90
N PHE A 363 -6.66 -1.32 -5.07
CA PHE A 363 -7.09 -0.45 -6.16
C PHE A 363 -8.56 -0.02 -6.06
N GLU A 364 -9.42 -0.75 -5.36
CA GLU A 364 -10.87 -0.54 -5.40
C GLU A 364 -11.57 -0.43 -4.03
N LEU A 365 -10.98 -0.98 -2.95
CA LEU A 365 -11.67 -1.13 -1.67
C LEU A 365 -11.02 -0.39 -0.51
N ASN A 366 -9.72 -0.14 -0.56
CA ASN A 366 -9.01 0.54 0.52
C ASN A 366 -8.78 2.00 0.19
N ASP A 367 -8.69 2.82 1.23
CA ASP A 367 -8.01 4.09 1.14
C ASP A 367 -6.50 3.83 1.10
N GLU A 368 -5.88 4.26 0.03
CA GLU A 368 -4.44 4.10 -0.18
C GLU A 368 -3.78 5.45 -0.43
N LEU A 369 -2.49 5.51 -0.21
CA LEU A 369 -1.67 6.69 -0.44
C LEU A 369 -0.34 6.30 -1.06
N ASN A 370 -0.08 6.79 -2.28
CA ASN A 370 1.12 6.49 -3.03
C ASN A 370 1.73 7.77 -3.62
N VAL A 371 3.04 7.76 -3.77
CA VAL A 371 3.77 8.82 -4.49
C VAL A 371 4.33 8.25 -5.79
N VAL A 372 4.08 8.93 -6.89
CA VAL A 372 4.71 8.68 -8.19
C VAL A 372 5.85 9.68 -8.33
N VAL A 373 7.08 9.21 -8.33
CA VAL A 373 8.29 10.05 -8.31
C VAL A 373 9.02 9.96 -9.63
N PHE A 374 9.25 11.10 -10.27
CA PHE A 374 10.02 11.26 -11.50
C PHE A 374 11.42 11.75 -11.16
N ASP A 375 12.24 10.83 -10.64
CA ASP A 375 13.63 11.11 -10.27
C ASP A 375 14.48 9.83 -10.44
N ARG A 376 15.54 9.95 -11.24
CA ARG A 376 16.44 8.83 -11.54
C ARG A 376 17.16 8.33 -10.28
N THR A 377 17.59 9.24 -9.40
CA THR A 377 18.34 8.89 -8.19
C THR A 377 17.47 8.06 -7.24
N VAL A 378 16.21 8.45 -7.07
CA VAL A 378 15.23 7.69 -6.28
C VAL A 378 14.98 6.31 -6.91
N ALA A 379 14.77 6.26 -8.24
CA ALA A 379 14.55 5.01 -8.95
C ALA A 379 15.76 4.07 -8.87
N GLU A 380 16.99 4.59 -9.00
CA GLU A 380 18.23 3.81 -8.86
C GLU A 380 18.41 3.31 -7.43
N ARG A 381 18.07 4.10 -6.42
CA ARG A 381 18.13 3.69 -5.02
C ARG A 381 17.17 2.54 -4.73
N LEU A 382 15.92 2.64 -5.18
CA LEU A 382 14.90 1.58 -5.04
C LEU A 382 15.29 0.34 -5.83
N ARG A 383 15.84 0.49 -7.04
CA ARG A 383 16.36 -0.63 -7.83
C ARG A 383 17.52 -1.34 -7.12
N GLY A 384 18.41 -0.58 -6.49
CA GLY A 384 19.49 -1.16 -5.68
C GLY A 384 18.95 -2.02 -4.52
N ASP A 385 17.87 -1.61 -3.87
CA ASP A 385 17.18 -2.41 -2.85
C ASP A 385 16.54 -3.66 -3.47
N PHE A 386 15.84 -3.50 -4.59
CA PHE A 386 15.23 -4.59 -5.33
C PHE A 386 16.24 -5.68 -5.72
N GLU A 387 17.40 -5.31 -6.28
CA GLU A 387 18.44 -6.25 -6.66
C GLU A 387 19.04 -6.98 -5.45
N ARG A 388 19.23 -6.28 -4.32
CA ARG A 388 19.68 -6.93 -3.07
C ARG A 388 18.67 -7.95 -2.55
N ASP A 389 17.39 -7.64 -2.65
CA ASP A 389 16.31 -8.53 -2.23
C ASP A 389 16.16 -9.71 -3.20
N LEU A 390 16.34 -9.51 -4.51
CA LEU A 390 16.40 -10.59 -5.49
C LEU A 390 17.50 -11.60 -5.16
N GLY A 391 18.67 -11.12 -4.73
CA GLY A 391 19.80 -11.97 -4.32
C GLY A 391 19.49 -12.90 -3.15
N LYS A 392 18.41 -12.61 -2.40
CA LYS A 392 17.94 -13.40 -1.25
C LYS A 392 16.65 -14.15 -1.56
N SER A 393 16.24 -14.20 -2.83
CA SER A 393 14.94 -14.71 -3.25
C SER A 393 15.09 -15.98 -4.07
N ARG A 394 14.06 -16.81 -4.02
CA ARG A 394 13.94 -18.00 -4.85
C ARG A 394 13.23 -17.63 -6.16
N ARG A 395 13.94 -17.70 -7.28
CA ARG A 395 13.30 -17.57 -8.60
C ARG A 395 12.39 -18.76 -8.85
N LEU A 396 11.17 -18.50 -9.28
CA LEU A 396 10.24 -19.55 -9.67
C LEU A 396 10.52 -20.00 -11.12
N ASP A 397 10.49 -21.32 -11.31
CA ASP A 397 10.64 -21.94 -12.62
C ASP A 397 9.29 -22.50 -13.09
N LEU A 398 8.90 -22.22 -14.33
CA LEU A 398 7.61 -22.62 -14.88
C LEU A 398 7.43 -24.13 -14.97
N GLN A 399 8.50 -24.89 -15.28
CA GLN A 399 8.42 -26.35 -15.41
C GLN A 399 8.16 -26.98 -14.04
N SER A 400 8.96 -26.60 -13.04
CA SER A 400 8.78 -27.03 -11.65
C SER A 400 7.41 -26.58 -11.10
N TRP A 401 6.96 -25.40 -11.50
CA TRP A 401 5.65 -24.87 -11.09
C TRP A 401 4.49 -25.73 -11.57
N ARG A 402 4.54 -26.18 -12.82
CA ARG A 402 3.52 -27.05 -13.43
C ARG A 402 3.50 -28.46 -12.83
N SER A 403 4.65 -28.96 -12.35
CA SER A 403 4.78 -30.31 -11.78
C SER A 403 4.34 -30.41 -10.31
N ARG A 404 3.89 -29.29 -9.69
CA ARG A 404 3.44 -29.30 -8.29
C ARG A 404 2.26 -30.24 -8.06
N PRO A 405 2.16 -30.84 -6.86
CA PRO A 405 1.08 -31.78 -6.51
C PRO A 405 -0.32 -31.17 -6.73
N LEU A 406 -1.24 -32.00 -7.21
CA LEU A 406 -2.62 -31.56 -7.54
C LEU A 406 -3.35 -30.93 -6.36
N HIS A 407 -3.17 -31.44 -5.14
CA HIS A 407 -3.83 -30.91 -3.95
C HIS A 407 -3.37 -29.46 -3.62
N ILE A 408 -2.10 -29.11 -3.90
CA ILE A 408 -1.58 -27.75 -3.74
C ILE A 408 -2.27 -26.83 -4.76
N ARG A 409 -2.28 -27.25 -6.04
CA ARG A 409 -2.91 -26.50 -7.13
C ARG A 409 -4.41 -26.31 -6.92
N ALA A 410 -5.10 -27.35 -6.44
CA ALA A 410 -6.53 -27.30 -6.12
C ALA A 410 -6.81 -26.28 -4.98
N ARG A 411 -6.00 -26.31 -3.91
CA ARG A 411 -6.10 -25.33 -2.81
C ARG A 411 -5.92 -23.90 -3.31
N GLU A 412 -4.88 -23.64 -4.10
CA GLU A 412 -4.63 -22.32 -4.67
C GLU A 412 -5.81 -21.85 -5.53
N LYS A 413 -6.36 -22.77 -6.38
CA LYS A 413 -7.52 -22.47 -7.22
C LYS A 413 -8.79 -22.18 -6.41
N ILE A 414 -9.01 -22.88 -5.29
CA ILE A 414 -10.14 -22.59 -4.40
C ILE A 414 -10.00 -21.18 -3.81
N TRP A 415 -8.82 -20.81 -3.29
CA TRP A 415 -8.61 -19.49 -2.73
C TRP A 415 -8.65 -18.37 -3.77
N SER A 416 -8.29 -18.64 -5.03
CA SER A 416 -8.39 -17.64 -6.10
C SER A 416 -9.83 -17.24 -6.45
N LEU A 417 -10.84 -18.06 -6.06
CA LEU A 417 -12.26 -17.68 -6.22
C LEU A 417 -12.66 -16.51 -5.31
N PHE A 418 -11.87 -16.23 -4.28
CA PHE A 418 -12.08 -15.14 -3.35
C PHE A 418 -11.13 -13.95 -3.61
N GLY A 419 -10.39 -14.00 -4.72
CA GLY A 419 -9.37 -13.00 -5.03
C GLY A 419 -9.86 -11.55 -5.12
N GLU A 420 -11.14 -11.34 -5.44
CA GLU A 420 -11.76 -10.01 -5.48
C GLU A 420 -12.06 -9.44 -4.09
N ILE A 421 -12.08 -10.28 -3.06
CA ILE A 421 -12.34 -9.87 -1.67
C ILE A 421 -11.01 -9.57 -0.94
N PHE A 422 -9.90 -10.09 -1.47
CA PHE A 422 -8.55 -9.98 -0.88
C PHE A 422 -7.81 -8.74 -1.34
#